data_996d4ce673afddc324f097f46bf15164
#
_entry.id   996d4ce673afddc324f097f46bf15164
#
_cell.length_a   1.000
_cell.length_b   1.000
_cell.length_c   1.000
_cell.angle_alpha   90.00
_cell.angle_beta   90.00
_cell.angle_gamma   90.00
#
_symmetry.space_group_name_H-M   'P 1'
#
loop_
_entity.id
_entity.type
_entity.pdbx_description
1 polymer ?
#
loop_
_entity_poly.entity_id
_entity_poly.type
_entity_poly.pdbx_seq_one_letter_code
_entity_poly.pdbx_strand_id
1 'polypeptide(L)'
;KQIADNYKRMFPDRPVYLVSKLTEDDTIDSMEMGKPIRLDYMKWLDEGVPDINSLSNSLIIFDDYDTIEGEAGKIIQGFINDIAIMGRKHTDNQGNVSMLCLSHYLTNFKLTRIILSESQFYVVYPTATSAHALRYLLKNYVGLDDDVIKKLRKMGRWVVCYKQYPQFIMSSHECMLLHHDE
;
A
#
# COMPACT_ATOMS: atom_id res chain seq x y z
N LYS A 1 -0.43 -10.61 4.30
CA LYS A 1 0.47 -11.71 4.62
C LYS A 1 1.35 -12.06 3.42
N GLN A 2 0.82 -12.59 2.31
CA GLN A 2 1.63 -13.13 1.21
C GLN A 2 2.62 -12.11 0.59
N ILE A 3 2.25 -10.84 0.48
CA ILE A 3 3.16 -9.80 0.01
C ILE A 3 4.34 -9.63 0.98
N ALA A 4 4.07 -9.64 2.27
CA ALA A 4 5.09 -9.53 3.31
C ALA A 4 6.01 -10.76 3.35
N ASP A 5 5.47 -11.97 3.22
CA ASP A 5 6.26 -13.19 3.11
C ASP A 5 7.16 -13.16 1.87
N ASN A 6 6.64 -12.74 0.71
CA ASN A 6 7.45 -12.60 -0.50
C ASN A 6 8.53 -11.53 -0.35
N TYR A 7 8.23 -10.41 0.31
CA TYR A 7 9.23 -9.38 0.61
C TYR A 7 10.37 -9.94 1.46
N LYS A 8 10.04 -10.70 2.52
CA LYS A 8 11.05 -11.35 3.38
C LYS A 8 11.86 -12.43 2.66
N ARG A 9 11.24 -13.16 1.71
CA ARG A 9 11.99 -14.12 0.87
C ARG A 9 13.00 -13.42 -0.05
N MET A 10 12.63 -12.26 -0.60
CA MET A 10 13.53 -11.46 -1.43
C MET A 10 14.60 -10.71 -0.63
N PHE A 11 14.27 -10.30 0.58
CA PHE A 11 15.11 -9.49 1.46
C PHE A 11 15.08 -10.04 2.91
N PRO A 12 15.76 -11.17 3.18
CA PRO A 12 15.68 -11.86 4.49
C PRO A 12 16.08 -10.99 5.68
N ASP A 13 17.06 -10.11 5.51
CA ASP A 13 17.62 -9.28 6.56
C ASP A 13 16.79 -8.00 6.82
N ARG A 14 15.85 -7.67 5.93
CA ARG A 14 15.08 -6.44 6.07
C ARG A 14 13.88 -6.65 6.99
N PRO A 15 13.65 -5.76 7.96
CA PRO A 15 12.51 -5.86 8.85
C PRO A 15 11.19 -5.58 8.12
N VAL A 16 10.11 -6.18 8.65
CA VAL A 16 8.74 -5.85 8.30
C VAL A 16 8.09 -5.25 9.53
N TYR A 17 7.62 -4.03 9.41
CA TYR A 17 6.89 -3.32 10.45
C TYR A 17 5.38 -3.36 10.16
N LEU A 18 4.58 -3.31 11.22
CA LEU A 18 3.12 -3.28 11.14
C LEU A 18 2.55 -2.20 12.04
N VAL A 19 1.73 -1.33 11.47
CA VAL A 19 0.86 -0.38 12.16
C VAL A 19 -0.58 -0.88 11.97
N SER A 20 -1.23 -1.30 13.04
CA SER A 20 -2.60 -1.84 13.02
C SER A 20 -3.31 -1.52 14.32
N LYS A 21 -4.64 -1.44 14.30
CA LYS A 21 -5.47 -1.38 15.50
C LYS A 21 -5.42 -2.65 16.33
N LEU A 22 -5.22 -3.78 15.65
CA LEU A 22 -5.18 -5.08 16.30
C LEU A 22 -3.83 -5.30 16.95
N THR A 23 -3.84 -5.70 18.20
CA THR A 23 -2.63 -6.11 18.94
C THR A 23 -2.15 -7.49 18.51
N GLU A 24 -3.05 -8.34 18.05
CA GLU A 24 -2.79 -9.67 17.55
C GLU A 24 -3.64 -9.93 16.31
N ASP A 25 -3.10 -10.63 15.32
CA ASP A 25 -3.78 -11.05 14.09
C ASP A 25 -3.16 -12.35 13.59
N ASP A 26 -3.88 -13.46 13.75
CA ASP A 26 -3.42 -14.80 13.37
C ASP A 26 -2.99 -14.89 11.91
N THR A 27 -3.60 -14.08 11.03
CA THR A 27 -3.27 -14.09 9.60
C THR A 27 -1.89 -13.49 9.35
N ILE A 28 -1.62 -12.32 9.92
CA ILE A 28 -0.36 -11.60 9.69
C ILE A 28 0.74 -12.13 10.60
N ASP A 29 0.41 -12.49 11.83
CA ASP A 29 1.36 -13.00 12.82
C ASP A 29 1.86 -14.42 12.49
N SER A 30 1.18 -15.13 11.58
CA SER A 30 1.60 -16.44 11.05
C SER A 30 2.45 -16.34 9.79
N MET A 31 3.17 -15.25 9.57
CA MET A 31 4.13 -15.14 8.47
C MET A 31 5.21 -16.22 8.57
N GLU A 32 5.55 -16.82 7.42
CA GLU A 32 6.54 -17.92 7.34
C GLU A 32 7.95 -17.49 7.77
N MET A 33 8.30 -16.22 7.48
CA MET A 33 9.63 -15.67 7.73
C MET A 33 9.74 -14.85 9.03
N GLY A 34 8.81 -15.09 9.97
CA GLY A 34 8.77 -14.42 11.26
C GLY A 34 7.71 -13.33 11.37
N LYS A 35 7.27 -13.07 12.59
CA LYS A 35 6.25 -12.06 12.88
C LYS A 35 6.74 -10.65 12.51
N PRO A 36 5.83 -9.76 12.04
CA PRO A 36 6.18 -8.37 11.84
C PRO A 36 6.43 -7.67 13.19
N ILE A 37 7.27 -6.66 13.17
CA ILE A 37 7.50 -5.78 14.33
C ILE A 37 6.35 -4.79 14.41
N ARG A 38 5.53 -4.87 15.46
CA ARG A 38 4.43 -3.94 15.63
C ARG A 38 4.92 -2.60 16.14
N LEU A 39 4.51 -1.54 15.46
CA LEU A 39 4.73 -0.16 15.87
C LEU A 39 3.49 0.33 16.62
N ASP A 40 3.67 0.71 17.87
CA ASP A 40 2.60 1.22 18.73
C ASP A 40 2.34 2.69 18.38
N TYR A 41 1.37 2.92 17.52
CA TYR A 41 1.02 4.27 17.09
C TYR A 41 0.40 5.14 18.20
N MET A 42 -0.08 4.55 19.29
CA MET A 42 -0.60 5.33 20.41
C MET A 42 0.51 6.11 21.13
N LYS A 43 1.72 5.57 21.15
CA LYS A 43 2.89 6.27 21.69
C LYS A 43 3.28 7.50 20.86
N TRP A 44 2.90 7.54 19.58
CA TRP A 44 3.22 8.68 18.72
C TRP A 44 2.50 9.97 19.11
N LEU A 45 1.44 9.86 19.92
CA LEU A 45 0.76 11.05 20.49
C LEU A 45 1.67 11.83 21.45
N ASP A 46 2.51 11.12 22.20
CA ASP A 46 3.38 11.70 23.21
C ASP A 46 4.85 11.82 22.75
N GLU A 47 5.33 10.81 22.03
CA GLU A 47 6.73 10.66 21.64
C GLU A 47 7.03 11.15 20.21
N GLY A 48 5.99 11.39 19.39
CA GLY A 48 6.12 11.65 17.96
C GLY A 48 6.33 10.38 17.12
N VAL A 49 6.28 10.54 15.79
CA VAL A 49 6.51 9.44 14.85
C VAL A 49 8.00 9.07 14.80
N PRO A 50 8.33 7.82 14.47
CA PRO A 50 9.72 7.41 14.25
C PRO A 50 10.39 8.23 13.12
N ASP A 51 11.69 8.46 13.24
CA ASP A 51 12.46 8.99 12.11
C ASP A 51 12.43 7.98 10.95
N ILE A 52 12.08 8.45 9.75
CA ILE A 52 12.01 7.62 8.54
C ILE A 52 13.36 6.94 8.27
N ASN A 53 14.47 7.60 8.57
CA ASN A 53 15.80 7.04 8.39
C ASN A 53 16.07 5.82 9.30
N SER A 54 15.46 5.79 10.49
CA SER A 54 15.56 4.64 11.39
C SER A 54 14.84 3.40 10.86
N LEU A 55 13.93 3.58 9.90
CA LEU A 55 13.16 2.53 9.23
C LEU A 55 13.72 2.16 7.86
N SER A 56 14.93 2.60 7.53
CA SER A 56 15.57 2.33 6.24
C SER A 56 15.66 0.84 5.93
N ASN A 57 15.58 0.51 4.64
CA ASN A 57 15.64 -0.87 4.14
C ASN A 57 14.56 -1.78 4.76
N SER A 58 13.34 -1.32 4.86
CA SER A 58 12.23 -2.06 5.46
C SER A 58 10.97 -2.09 4.59
N LEU A 59 10.01 -2.91 5.00
CA LEU A 59 8.62 -2.82 4.58
C LEU A 59 7.77 -2.38 5.77
N ILE A 60 6.97 -1.34 5.58
CA ILE A 60 6.00 -0.90 6.58
C ILE A 60 4.59 -1.18 6.05
N ILE A 61 3.81 -1.90 6.83
CA ILE A 61 2.41 -2.22 6.54
C ILE A 61 1.52 -1.35 7.42
N PHE A 62 0.65 -0.57 6.80
CA PHE A 62 -0.42 0.16 7.47
C PHE A 62 -1.73 -0.57 7.20
N ASP A 63 -2.23 -1.23 8.23
CA ASP A 63 -3.44 -2.03 8.16
C ASP A 63 -4.63 -1.25 8.70
N ASP A 64 -5.68 -1.12 7.88
CA ASP A 64 -6.92 -0.42 8.21
C ASP A 64 -6.70 1.01 8.77
N TYR A 65 -5.62 1.66 8.35
CA TYR A 65 -5.18 2.96 8.89
C TYR A 65 -6.26 4.04 8.75
N ASP A 66 -7.08 3.98 7.71
CA ASP A 66 -8.13 4.94 7.40
C ASP A 66 -9.38 4.80 8.30
N THR A 67 -9.39 3.78 9.16
CA THR A 67 -10.41 3.59 10.20
C THR A 67 -9.99 4.14 11.57
N ILE A 68 -8.75 4.61 11.70
CA ILE A 68 -8.26 5.22 12.94
C ILE A 68 -8.63 6.70 12.94
N GLU A 69 -9.42 7.09 13.93
CA GLU A 69 -10.00 8.43 14.02
C GLU A 69 -9.20 9.34 14.99
N GLY A 70 -9.58 10.61 15.05
CA GLY A 70 -9.04 11.58 15.98
C GLY A 70 -7.60 12.01 15.64
N GLU A 71 -6.82 12.33 16.68
CA GLU A 71 -5.47 12.86 16.54
C GLU A 71 -4.49 11.78 16.10
N ALA A 72 -4.63 10.56 16.62
CA ALA A 72 -3.83 9.42 16.19
C ALA A 72 -3.97 9.14 14.69
N GLY A 73 -5.20 9.21 14.15
CA GLY A 73 -5.43 9.06 12.70
C GLY A 73 -4.74 10.13 11.88
N LYS A 74 -4.71 11.38 12.35
CA LYS A 74 -3.99 12.48 11.67
C LYS A 74 -2.47 12.27 11.68
N ILE A 75 -1.93 11.82 12.81
CA ILE A 75 -0.49 11.53 12.95
C ILE A 75 -0.09 10.40 12.02
N ILE A 76 -0.85 9.29 12.00
CA ILE A 76 -0.60 8.16 11.10
C ILE A 76 -0.67 8.61 9.64
N GLN A 77 -1.69 9.39 9.26
CA GLN A 77 -1.83 9.90 7.90
C GLN A 77 -0.67 10.82 7.50
N GLY A 78 -0.20 11.68 8.41
CA GLY A 78 0.99 12.51 8.21
C GLY A 78 2.22 11.64 7.94
N PHE A 79 2.46 10.65 8.78
CA PHE A 79 3.57 9.73 8.66
C PHE A 79 3.55 8.90 7.35
N ILE A 80 2.37 8.41 6.96
CA ILE A 80 2.19 7.73 5.67
C ILE A 80 2.57 8.67 4.51
N ASN A 81 2.12 9.93 4.55
CA ASN A 81 2.43 10.91 3.52
C ASN A 81 3.93 11.20 3.43
N ASP A 82 4.59 11.33 4.58
CA ASP A 82 6.04 11.56 4.64
C ASP A 82 6.82 10.37 4.05
N ILE A 83 6.43 9.14 4.40
CA ILE A 83 7.03 7.93 3.81
C ILE A 83 6.77 7.88 2.29
N ALA A 84 5.57 8.20 1.84
CA ALA A 84 5.23 8.18 0.41
C ALA A 84 6.11 9.14 -0.39
N ILE A 85 6.41 10.31 0.17
CA ILE A 85 7.19 11.37 -0.48
C ILE A 85 8.71 11.13 -0.34
N MET A 86 9.16 10.72 0.85
CA MET A 86 10.57 10.69 1.23
C MET A 86 11.17 9.29 1.33
N GLY A 87 10.36 8.26 1.63
CA GLY A 87 10.83 6.93 2.00
C GLY A 87 11.67 6.19 0.94
N ARG A 88 11.49 6.55 -0.34
CA ARG A 88 12.28 5.98 -1.46
C ARG A 88 13.57 6.76 -1.80
N LYS A 89 13.78 7.94 -1.19
CA LYS A 89 14.97 8.74 -1.45
C LYS A 89 16.18 8.13 -0.75
N HIS A 90 17.20 7.87 -1.53
CA HIS A 90 18.45 7.32 -1.04
C HIS A 90 19.48 8.41 -0.83
N THR A 91 20.07 8.45 0.36
CA THR A 91 21.36 9.07 0.59
C THR A 91 22.15 8.15 1.53
N ASP A 92 23.32 7.69 1.10
CA ASP A 92 24.32 6.97 1.91
C ASP A 92 23.78 5.78 2.75
N ASN A 93 23.08 4.83 2.10
CA ASN A 93 22.41 3.67 2.72
C ASN A 93 21.14 3.97 3.55
N GLN A 94 20.67 5.20 3.56
CA GLN A 94 19.38 5.57 4.14
C GLN A 94 18.29 5.58 3.07
N GLY A 95 17.02 5.35 3.47
CA GLY A 95 15.92 5.24 2.52
C GLY A 95 15.54 3.78 2.24
N ASN A 96 15.05 3.46 1.03
CA ASN A 96 14.50 2.14 0.69
C ASN A 96 13.36 1.68 1.59
N VAL A 97 12.56 2.59 2.10
CA VAL A 97 11.37 2.22 2.83
C VAL A 97 10.28 1.86 1.82
N SER A 98 9.89 0.60 1.82
CA SER A 98 8.71 0.11 1.09
C SER A 98 7.48 0.25 1.95
N MET A 99 6.35 0.63 1.36
CA MET A 99 5.11 0.84 2.10
C MET A 99 3.97 0.06 1.47
N LEU A 100 3.15 -0.57 2.31
CA LEU A 100 1.91 -1.24 1.93
C LEU A 100 0.77 -0.65 2.77
N CYS A 101 -0.18 0.02 2.12
CA CYS A 101 -1.36 0.57 2.77
C CYS A 101 -2.59 -0.25 2.41
N LEU A 102 -3.30 -0.76 3.42
CA LEU A 102 -4.60 -1.38 3.28
C LEU A 102 -5.67 -0.37 3.67
N SER A 103 -6.56 -0.05 2.73
CA SER A 103 -7.56 1.01 2.87
C SER A 103 -8.94 0.51 2.51
N HIS A 104 -9.94 0.90 3.31
CA HIS A 104 -11.35 0.67 3.05
C HIS A 104 -12.02 1.84 2.31
N TYR A 105 -11.50 3.05 2.48
CA TYR A 105 -12.14 4.31 2.02
C TYR A 105 -11.39 4.96 0.85
N LEU A 106 -11.27 4.24 -0.27
CA LEU A 106 -10.55 4.71 -1.47
C LEU A 106 -11.05 6.04 -2.04
N THR A 107 -12.30 6.40 -1.77
CA THR A 107 -12.92 7.63 -2.30
C THR A 107 -12.76 8.84 -1.38
N ASN A 108 -12.14 8.69 -0.21
CA ASN A 108 -11.83 9.82 0.66
C ASN A 108 -10.61 10.57 0.12
N PHE A 109 -10.85 11.50 -0.82
CA PHE A 109 -9.83 12.28 -1.51
C PHE A 109 -8.81 12.95 -0.58
N LYS A 110 -9.24 13.47 0.57
CA LYS A 110 -8.34 14.15 1.51
C LYS A 110 -7.30 13.21 2.11
N LEU A 111 -7.69 11.97 2.40
CA LEU A 111 -6.82 10.99 3.02
C LEU A 111 -5.98 10.21 1.99
N THR A 112 -6.50 9.99 0.80
CA THR A 112 -5.90 9.05 -0.15
C THR A 112 -5.08 9.70 -1.25
N ARG A 113 -5.21 11.01 -1.49
CA ARG A 113 -4.59 11.70 -2.62
C ARG A 113 -3.09 11.45 -2.77
N ILE A 114 -2.32 11.68 -1.71
CA ILE A 114 -0.85 11.54 -1.76
C ILE A 114 -0.48 10.07 -1.96
N ILE A 115 -1.10 9.17 -1.18
CA ILE A 115 -0.87 7.73 -1.29
C ILE A 115 -1.14 7.25 -2.71
N LEU A 116 -2.29 7.62 -3.29
CA LEU A 116 -2.66 7.22 -4.64
C LEU A 116 -1.75 7.83 -5.71
N SER A 117 -1.29 9.06 -5.53
CA SER A 117 -0.36 9.69 -6.47
C SER A 117 1.01 9.05 -6.45
N GLU A 118 1.54 8.73 -5.27
CA GLU A 118 2.88 8.19 -5.08
C GLU A 118 2.99 6.67 -5.20
N SER A 119 1.86 5.94 -5.11
CA SER A 119 1.85 4.49 -5.23
C SER A 119 2.30 4.02 -6.61
N GLN A 120 3.12 2.98 -6.63
CA GLN A 120 3.55 2.29 -7.85
C GLN A 120 2.55 1.21 -8.28
N PHE A 121 1.89 0.58 -7.31
CA PHE A 121 0.94 -0.49 -7.52
C PHE A 121 -0.38 -0.19 -6.82
N TYR A 122 -1.46 -0.64 -7.44
CA TYR A 122 -2.75 -0.80 -6.79
C TYR A 122 -3.15 -2.26 -6.84
N VAL A 123 -3.48 -2.82 -5.69
CA VAL A 123 -4.12 -4.13 -5.62
C VAL A 123 -5.60 -3.88 -5.33
N VAL A 124 -6.45 -4.23 -6.27
CA VAL A 124 -7.89 -4.05 -6.16
C VAL A 124 -8.59 -5.40 -6.15
N TYR A 125 -9.73 -5.44 -5.49
CA TYR A 125 -10.63 -6.61 -5.47
C TYR A 125 -11.91 -6.26 -6.22
N PRO A 126 -11.96 -6.50 -7.56
CA PRO A 126 -12.98 -5.91 -8.43
C PRO A 126 -14.42 -6.29 -8.09
N THR A 127 -14.62 -7.46 -7.48
CA THR A 127 -15.95 -7.94 -7.06
C THR A 127 -16.35 -7.47 -5.67
N ALA A 128 -15.38 -7.15 -4.82
CA ALA A 128 -15.61 -6.64 -3.46
C ALA A 128 -15.65 -5.11 -3.38
N THR A 129 -15.04 -4.44 -4.38
CA THR A 129 -15.01 -2.97 -4.45
C THR A 129 -16.22 -2.45 -5.22
N SER A 130 -16.86 -1.37 -4.74
CA SER A 130 -17.97 -0.76 -5.46
C SER A 130 -17.54 -0.31 -6.86
N ALA A 131 -18.45 -0.40 -7.83
CA ALA A 131 -18.15 -0.01 -9.21
C ALA A 131 -17.72 1.46 -9.33
N HIS A 132 -18.28 2.34 -8.49
CA HIS A 132 -17.93 3.76 -8.44
C HIS A 132 -16.51 3.98 -7.92
N ALA A 133 -16.16 3.38 -6.78
CA ALA A 133 -14.83 3.52 -6.18
C ALA A 133 -13.73 2.93 -7.10
N LEU A 134 -14.01 1.77 -7.69
CA LEU A 134 -13.09 1.13 -8.63
C LEU A 134 -12.85 2.01 -9.87
N ARG A 135 -13.93 2.52 -10.47
CA ARG A 135 -13.84 3.42 -11.64
C ARG A 135 -13.11 4.71 -11.30
N TYR A 136 -13.40 5.30 -10.13
CA TYR A 136 -12.72 6.50 -9.65
C TYR A 136 -11.22 6.29 -9.56
N LEU A 137 -10.77 5.23 -8.89
CA LEU A 137 -9.37 4.88 -8.74
C LEU A 137 -8.70 4.66 -10.11
N LEU A 138 -9.25 3.74 -10.90
CA LEU A 138 -8.61 3.28 -12.13
C LEU A 138 -8.58 4.35 -13.22
N LYS A 139 -9.62 5.18 -13.32
CA LYS A 139 -9.68 6.25 -14.30
C LYS A 139 -8.79 7.44 -13.93
N ASN A 140 -8.84 7.90 -12.67
CA ASN A 140 -8.16 9.13 -12.27
C ASN A 140 -6.70 8.92 -11.86
N TYR A 141 -6.30 7.73 -11.40
CA TYR A 141 -4.95 7.48 -10.89
C TYR A 141 -4.15 6.47 -11.71
N VAL A 142 -4.81 5.62 -12.48
CA VAL A 142 -4.14 4.66 -13.38
C VAL A 142 -4.26 5.10 -14.83
N GLY A 143 -5.28 5.90 -15.17
CA GLY A 143 -5.51 6.39 -16.53
C GLY A 143 -6.20 5.37 -17.45
N LEU A 144 -6.97 4.42 -16.88
CA LEU A 144 -7.62 3.38 -17.66
C LEU A 144 -8.94 3.86 -18.28
N ASP A 145 -9.18 3.42 -19.51
CA ASP A 145 -10.46 3.59 -20.18
C ASP A 145 -11.54 2.65 -19.63
N ASP A 146 -12.80 3.03 -19.83
CA ASP A 146 -13.95 2.29 -19.32
C ASP A 146 -14.01 0.83 -19.84
N ASP A 147 -13.53 0.56 -21.04
CA ASP A 147 -13.53 -0.79 -21.60
C ASP A 147 -12.45 -1.67 -20.97
N VAL A 148 -11.28 -1.11 -20.64
CA VAL A 148 -10.24 -1.78 -19.87
C VAL A 148 -10.73 -2.05 -18.45
N ILE A 149 -11.42 -1.11 -17.82
CA ILE A 149 -12.01 -1.29 -16.50
C ILE A 149 -13.06 -2.41 -16.49
N LYS A 150 -13.88 -2.50 -17.53
CA LYS A 150 -14.84 -3.61 -17.67
C LYS A 150 -14.17 -4.98 -17.81
N LYS A 151 -13.06 -5.06 -18.56
CA LYS A 151 -12.25 -6.29 -18.67
C LYS A 151 -11.64 -6.66 -17.32
N LEU A 152 -11.00 -5.70 -16.65
CA LEU A 152 -10.37 -5.87 -15.34
C LEU A 152 -11.33 -6.49 -14.31
N ARG A 153 -12.61 -6.11 -14.31
CA ARG A 153 -13.62 -6.68 -13.40
C ARG A 153 -13.86 -8.18 -13.59
N LYS A 154 -13.44 -8.75 -14.72
CA LYS A 154 -13.60 -10.17 -15.06
C LYS A 154 -12.30 -10.96 -14.88
N MET A 155 -11.17 -10.30 -14.61
CA MET A 155 -9.85 -10.93 -14.55
C MET A 155 -9.61 -11.82 -13.31
N GLY A 156 -10.44 -11.72 -12.27
CA GLY A 156 -10.33 -12.57 -11.11
C GLY A 156 -10.67 -11.89 -9.79
N ARG A 157 -10.33 -12.58 -8.69
CA ARG A 157 -10.63 -12.11 -7.33
C ARG A 157 -9.85 -10.84 -6.97
N TRP A 158 -8.61 -10.75 -7.41
CA TRP A 158 -7.72 -9.60 -7.21
C TRP A 158 -7.02 -9.24 -8.51
N VAL A 159 -6.70 -7.98 -8.67
CA VAL A 159 -5.98 -7.46 -9.82
C VAL A 159 -4.95 -6.45 -9.33
N VAL A 160 -3.72 -6.60 -9.82
CA VAL A 160 -2.63 -5.63 -9.62
C VAL A 160 -2.58 -4.71 -10.82
N CYS A 161 -2.61 -3.41 -10.58
CA CYS A 161 -2.35 -2.39 -11.59
C CYS A 161 -0.98 -1.77 -11.30
N TYR A 162 -0.02 -1.97 -12.19
CA TYR A 162 1.30 -1.32 -12.11
C TYR A 162 1.28 -0.03 -12.94
N LYS A 163 1.62 1.08 -12.30
CA LYS A 163 1.41 2.42 -12.84
C LYS A 163 2.60 3.00 -13.62
N GLN A 164 3.78 2.46 -13.39
CA GLN A 164 4.99 2.94 -14.07
C GLN A 164 5.19 2.24 -15.42
N TYR A 165 6.08 2.79 -16.24
CA TYR A 165 6.40 2.19 -17.54
C TYR A 165 7.34 0.97 -17.39
N PRO A 166 7.07 -0.16 -18.08
CA PRO A 166 5.86 -0.44 -18.86
C PRO A 166 4.63 -0.70 -17.98
N GLN A 167 3.55 0.01 -18.24
CA GLN A 167 2.32 -0.10 -17.46
C GLN A 167 1.61 -1.42 -17.78
N PHE A 168 1.15 -2.13 -16.74
CA PHE A 168 0.45 -3.40 -16.92
C PHE A 168 -0.63 -3.65 -15.87
N ILE A 169 -1.55 -4.54 -16.21
CA ILE A 169 -2.55 -5.09 -15.30
C ILE A 169 -2.33 -6.60 -15.23
N MET A 170 -2.32 -7.14 -14.01
CA MET A 170 -2.06 -8.56 -13.78
C MET A 170 -3.05 -9.13 -12.77
N SER A 171 -3.48 -10.35 -13.02
CA SER A 171 -4.24 -11.20 -12.08
C SER A 171 -3.51 -12.52 -11.84
N SER A 172 -4.16 -13.48 -11.16
CA SER A 172 -3.61 -14.84 -11.01
C SER A 172 -3.53 -15.63 -12.32
N HIS A 173 -4.22 -15.20 -13.37
CA HIS A 173 -4.39 -15.98 -14.60
C HIS A 173 -3.86 -15.29 -15.85
N GLU A 174 -3.81 -13.97 -15.85
CA GLU A 174 -3.46 -13.19 -17.05
C GLU A 174 -2.70 -11.92 -16.70
N CYS A 175 -1.91 -11.45 -17.66
CA CYS A 175 -1.22 -10.17 -17.62
C CYS A 175 -1.45 -9.43 -18.92
N MET A 176 -1.83 -8.17 -18.83
CA MET A 176 -2.11 -7.30 -19.96
C MET A 176 -1.21 -6.07 -19.89
N LEU A 177 -0.37 -5.88 -20.91
CA LEU A 177 0.36 -4.63 -21.10
C LEU A 177 -0.61 -3.55 -21.58
N LEU A 178 -0.46 -2.36 -21.02
CA LEU A 178 -1.21 -1.19 -21.45
C LEU A 178 -0.35 -0.41 -22.43
N HIS A 179 -0.80 -0.37 -23.68
CA HIS A 179 -0.22 0.50 -24.70
C HIS A 179 -0.95 1.83 -24.63
N HIS A 180 -0.22 2.90 -24.39
CA HIS A 180 -0.71 4.24 -24.70
C HIS A 180 -0.40 4.44 -26.19
N ASP A 181 -1.44 4.47 -27.02
CA ASP A 181 -1.30 4.93 -28.41
C ASP A 181 -0.80 6.37 -28.33
N GLU A 182 0.36 6.63 -28.94
CA GLU A 182 0.98 7.96 -29.07
C GLU A 182 0.11 8.88 -29.95
#